data_d7c74d28dc344cb47c0ec33828160454
#
_entry.id   d7c74d28dc344cb47c0ec33828160454
#
_cell.length_a   1.000
_cell.length_b   1.000
_cell.length_c   1.000
_cell.angle_alpha   90.00
_cell.angle_beta   90.00
_cell.angle_gamma   90.00
#
_symmetry.space_group_name_H-M   'P 1'
#
loop_
_entity.id
_entity.type
_entity.pdbx_description
1 polymer ?
#
loop_
_entity_poly.entity_id
_entity_poly.type
_entity_poly.pdbx_seq_one_letter_code
_entity_poly.pdbx_strand_id
1 'polypeptide(L)'
;VQGPTLAFAVNREMEIRLHIPDPYWIITAQFDKDGQIFSAQYEKPKVEKPVEAKAIIDACVGRNGTVNNISDNESTLPSPGPFNIGDLQREAYSLFKLSPGYTLAIAEKLYLQALISYPRTSSQKLPSSIGYNKIISGLSKIGKYSQLVSILLSKEKLVPNEGRMTDPAHPAIYPTGVVPRQKLSGPEFKVYDLIVRRFLATFGDPAVSRLINVTIDESGYIFRAAGMTLTYEGWMVLYKPYVRFNQHKLPKLHKGDLLRNCGIEMEEKFTQPPYRYNQASMLAKMEQEKIGTKATRAEIISTLFKRNYLAACKGGLEVTYLGFAVIDSMREFAPSIISTNMTRLMEEQLANVEQGSAYSVSVIEQAADRLLESLASFIEKEADIGAQINGAVSADVAKPAALGRCPMCKKGQLCIVRSRTTQKRFVGCSNYAGGCKATAPLPQKGSIRITGKACLECNWPLIGVVFARGTKQWRICINIHCISKKRATI
;
A
#
# COMPACT_ATOMS: atom_id res chain seq x y z
N VAL A 1 -16.04 -8.28 -11.53
CA VAL A 1 -15.17 -7.75 -10.47
C VAL A 1 -13.81 -7.27 -11.00
N GLN A 2 -13.13 -8.00 -11.93
CA GLN A 2 -11.82 -7.60 -12.47
C GLN A 2 -11.89 -6.27 -13.24
N GLY A 3 -12.90 -6.08 -14.08
CA GLY A 3 -13.10 -4.85 -14.86
C GLY A 3 -13.20 -3.61 -13.98
N PRO A 4 -14.15 -3.53 -13.04
CA PRO A 4 -14.25 -2.39 -12.12
C PRO A 4 -12.97 -2.15 -11.29
N THR A 5 -12.29 -3.22 -10.85
CA THR A 5 -11.05 -3.09 -10.10
C THR A 5 -9.92 -2.47 -10.93
N LEU A 6 -9.78 -2.87 -12.21
CA LEU A 6 -8.85 -2.26 -13.14
C LEU A 6 -9.25 -0.81 -13.46
N ALA A 7 -10.56 -0.53 -13.60
CA ALA A 7 -11.05 0.82 -13.84
C ALA A 7 -10.70 1.80 -12.71
N PHE A 8 -10.68 1.36 -11.45
CA PHE A 8 -10.21 2.20 -10.34
C PHE A 8 -8.73 2.62 -10.54
N ALA A 9 -7.89 1.67 -10.95
CA ALA A 9 -6.48 1.98 -11.21
C ALA A 9 -6.31 2.94 -12.38
N VAL A 10 -7.05 2.71 -13.48
CA VAL A 10 -7.03 3.56 -14.68
C VAL A 10 -7.50 4.99 -14.35
N ASN A 11 -8.64 5.13 -13.64
CA ASN A 11 -9.15 6.44 -13.22
C ASN A 11 -8.12 7.19 -12.38
N ARG A 12 -7.52 6.52 -11.39
CA ARG A 12 -6.48 7.10 -10.53
C ARG A 12 -5.24 7.50 -11.32
N GLU A 13 -4.82 6.70 -12.28
CA GLU A 13 -3.68 7.04 -13.14
C GLU A 13 -4.00 8.22 -14.06
N MET A 14 -5.25 8.34 -14.53
CA MET A 14 -5.70 9.53 -15.28
C MET A 14 -5.70 10.78 -14.40
N GLU A 15 -6.24 10.71 -13.18
CA GLU A 15 -6.18 11.82 -12.20
C GLU A 15 -4.74 12.29 -11.97
N ILE A 16 -3.79 11.34 -11.84
CA ILE A 16 -2.38 11.65 -11.64
C ILE A 16 -1.77 12.33 -12.88
N ARG A 17 -2.07 11.82 -14.08
CA ARG A 17 -1.50 12.35 -15.33
C ARG A 17 -2.08 13.69 -15.74
N LEU A 18 -3.33 13.96 -15.37
CA LEU A 18 -4.02 15.22 -15.66
C LEU A 18 -3.81 16.29 -14.58
N HIS A 19 -3.16 15.94 -13.47
CA HIS A 19 -2.92 16.87 -12.38
C HIS A 19 -1.97 17.98 -12.81
N ILE A 20 -2.41 19.23 -12.64
CA ILE A 20 -1.59 20.42 -12.80
C ILE A 20 -1.19 20.89 -11.40
N PRO A 21 0.10 20.96 -11.08
CA PRO A 21 0.55 21.41 -9.77
C PRO A 21 0.31 22.92 -9.60
N ASP A 22 -0.52 23.29 -8.61
CA ASP A 22 -0.73 24.69 -8.22
C ASP A 22 0.20 25.06 -7.07
N PRO A 23 0.90 26.21 -7.12
CA PRO A 23 1.75 26.66 -6.05
C PRO A 23 0.92 27.15 -4.86
N TYR A 24 1.41 26.91 -3.65
CA TYR A 24 0.91 27.49 -2.40
C TYR A 24 2.06 27.64 -1.41
N TRP A 25 1.86 28.50 -0.41
CA TRP A 25 2.87 28.78 0.61
C TRP A 25 2.41 28.32 1.96
N ILE A 26 3.33 27.67 2.70
CA ILE A 26 3.17 27.34 4.11
C ILE A 26 4.03 28.30 4.89
N ILE A 27 3.45 28.97 5.88
CA ILE A 27 4.15 29.90 6.76
C ILE A 27 4.32 29.25 8.12
N THR A 28 5.57 29.19 8.58
CA THR A 28 5.94 28.58 9.85
C THR A 28 6.79 29.55 10.65
N ALA A 29 6.39 29.83 11.89
CA ALA A 29 7.18 30.59 12.85
C ALA A 29 7.82 29.67 13.89
N GLN A 30 9.03 30.02 14.31
CA GLN A 30 9.74 29.36 15.41
C GLN A 30 9.68 30.25 16.65
N PHE A 31 9.07 29.73 17.70
CA PHE A 31 8.93 30.44 18.96
C PHE A 31 9.80 29.82 20.05
N ASP A 32 10.44 30.68 20.85
CA ASP A 32 11.19 30.29 22.02
C ASP A 32 10.40 30.64 23.32
N LYS A 33 10.24 29.66 24.18
CA LYS A 33 9.78 29.83 25.55
C LYS A 33 10.81 29.23 26.48
N ASP A 34 11.46 30.08 27.27
CA ASP A 34 12.43 29.69 28.30
C ASP A 34 13.56 28.75 27.76
N GLY A 35 14.06 29.04 26.57
CA GLY A 35 15.11 28.24 25.89
C GLY A 35 14.60 26.98 25.16
N GLN A 36 13.29 26.74 25.12
CA GLN A 36 12.69 25.65 24.37
C GLN A 36 12.04 26.18 23.08
N ILE A 37 12.63 25.82 21.95
CA ILE A 37 12.15 26.23 20.63
C ILE A 37 11.11 25.23 20.12
N PHE A 38 10.00 25.77 19.60
CA PHE A 38 8.97 24.96 18.94
C PHE A 38 8.40 25.68 17.72
N SER A 39 7.83 24.92 16.79
CA SER A 39 7.27 25.45 15.55
C SER A 39 5.77 25.68 15.69
N ALA A 40 5.27 26.76 15.12
CA ALA A 40 3.85 27.01 14.95
C ALA A 40 3.57 27.38 13.48
N GLN A 41 2.51 26.84 12.93
CA GLN A 41 2.11 27.09 11.54
C GLN A 41 0.99 28.13 11.51
N TYR A 42 1.02 29.00 10.51
CA TYR A 42 -0.06 29.94 10.27
C TYR A 42 -1.40 29.21 10.12
N GLU A 43 -2.46 29.80 10.65
CA GLU A 43 -3.78 29.12 10.74
C GLU A 43 -4.36 28.69 9.40
N LYS A 44 -4.09 29.42 8.31
CA LYS A 44 -4.41 28.96 6.97
C LYS A 44 -3.31 27.98 6.50
N PRO A 45 -3.58 26.70 6.38
CA PRO A 45 -2.57 25.70 6.06
C PRO A 45 -1.99 25.86 4.63
N LYS A 46 -2.68 26.62 3.79
CA LYS A 46 -2.24 26.98 2.43
C LYS A 46 -2.57 28.43 2.17
N VAL A 47 -1.55 29.21 1.85
CA VAL A 47 -1.69 30.57 1.34
C VAL A 47 -1.51 30.52 -0.17
N GLU A 48 -2.50 30.93 -0.92
CA GLU A 48 -2.52 30.74 -2.39
C GLU A 48 -1.74 31.83 -3.16
N LYS A 49 -1.50 32.97 -2.51
CA LYS A 49 -0.87 34.13 -3.17
C LYS A 49 0.48 34.46 -2.50
N PRO A 50 1.57 34.56 -3.27
CA PRO A 50 2.89 34.90 -2.72
C PRO A 50 2.92 36.28 -2.07
N VAL A 51 2.13 37.26 -2.57
CA VAL A 51 2.03 38.61 -1.99
C VAL A 51 1.42 38.56 -0.58
N GLU A 52 0.36 37.72 -0.36
CA GLU A 52 -0.24 37.53 0.95
C GLU A 52 0.76 36.87 1.90
N ALA A 53 1.44 35.81 1.45
CA ALA A 53 2.46 35.13 2.25
C ALA A 53 3.60 36.07 2.67
N LYS A 54 4.07 36.90 1.74
CA LYS A 54 5.12 37.89 2.03
C LYS A 54 4.64 38.97 3.00
N ALA A 55 3.43 39.48 2.86
CA ALA A 55 2.86 40.48 3.77
C ALA A 55 2.78 39.95 5.22
N ILE A 56 2.46 38.65 5.43
CA ILE A 56 2.45 38.02 6.75
C ILE A 56 3.88 37.97 7.32
N ILE A 57 4.86 37.56 6.53
CA ILE A 57 6.27 37.53 6.94
C ILE A 57 6.73 38.94 7.36
N ASP A 58 6.51 39.93 6.50
CA ASP A 58 6.96 41.29 6.72
C ASP A 58 6.32 41.92 8.00
N ALA A 59 5.09 41.54 8.31
CA ALA A 59 4.39 42.00 9.52
C ALA A 59 4.89 41.34 10.80
N CYS A 60 5.36 40.07 10.73
CA CYS A 60 5.75 39.26 11.88
C CYS A 60 7.26 39.30 12.16
N VAL A 61 8.11 39.56 11.16
CA VAL A 61 9.58 39.56 11.34
C VAL A 61 9.98 40.49 12.48
N GLY A 62 10.74 39.97 13.45
CA GLY A 62 11.26 40.71 14.60
C GLY A 62 10.20 41.09 15.66
N ARG A 63 8.99 40.57 15.55
CA ARG A 63 7.94 40.72 16.56
C ARG A 63 7.90 39.50 17.46
N ASN A 64 7.27 39.66 18.63
CA ASN A 64 7.02 38.56 19.55
C ASN A 64 5.58 38.09 19.41
N GLY A 65 5.36 36.79 19.57
CA GLY A 65 4.03 36.23 19.65
C GLY A 65 3.47 36.27 21.06
N THR A 66 2.16 36.34 21.20
CA THR A 66 1.44 36.21 22.46
C THR A 66 0.52 35.00 22.43
N VAL A 67 0.57 34.17 23.45
CA VAL A 67 -0.33 33.02 23.56
C VAL A 67 -1.75 33.52 23.78
N ASN A 68 -2.59 33.37 22.76
CA ASN A 68 -3.98 33.85 22.80
C ASN A 68 -4.91 32.81 23.48
N ASN A 69 -4.78 31.55 23.15
CA ASN A 69 -5.58 30.47 23.71
C ASN A 69 -4.82 29.15 23.79
N ILE A 70 -5.17 28.36 24.80
CA ILE A 70 -4.67 27.00 24.99
C ILE A 70 -5.88 26.09 25.21
N SER A 71 -6.02 25.04 24.43
CA SER A 71 -6.93 23.94 24.71
C SER A 71 -6.12 22.70 25.07
N ASP A 72 -6.48 22.10 26.19
CA ASP A 72 -5.83 20.91 26.73
C ASP A 72 -6.89 19.84 26.92
N ASN A 73 -6.84 18.81 26.08
CA ASN A 73 -7.86 17.79 26.04
C ASN A 73 -7.23 16.40 26.16
N GLU A 74 -7.77 15.60 27.06
CA GLU A 74 -7.48 14.17 27.07
C GLU A 74 -8.42 13.44 26.11
N SER A 75 -7.84 12.54 25.34
CA SER A 75 -8.55 11.69 24.39
C SER A 75 -8.26 10.23 24.69
N THR A 76 -9.32 9.47 24.82
CA THR A 76 -9.24 8.02 25.01
C THR A 76 -9.11 7.34 23.64
N LEU A 77 -8.07 6.55 23.48
CA LEU A 77 -7.79 5.75 22.30
C LEU A 77 -8.18 4.29 22.56
N PRO A 78 -9.32 3.83 22.06
CA PRO A 78 -9.79 2.47 22.29
C PRO A 78 -8.80 1.44 21.74
N SER A 79 -8.77 0.27 22.34
CA SER A 79 -8.02 -0.87 21.81
C SER A 79 -8.54 -1.26 20.41
N PRO A 80 -7.69 -1.78 19.54
CA PRO A 80 -8.13 -2.21 18.22
C PRO A 80 -9.01 -3.45 18.30
N GLY A 81 -9.98 -3.58 17.39
CA GLY A 81 -10.74 -4.82 17.24
C GLY A 81 -9.88 -5.96 16.66
N PRO A 82 -10.32 -7.21 16.80
CA PRO A 82 -9.61 -8.36 16.23
C PRO A 82 -9.59 -8.32 14.71
N PHE A 83 -8.66 -9.05 14.10
CA PHE A 83 -8.52 -9.09 12.65
C PHE A 83 -9.64 -9.86 11.97
N ASN A 84 -10.21 -9.28 10.94
CA ASN A 84 -10.71 -10.01 9.78
C ASN A 84 -9.60 -10.17 8.73
N ILE A 85 -9.86 -10.87 7.63
CA ILE A 85 -8.82 -11.09 6.61
C ILE A 85 -8.38 -9.80 5.93
N GLY A 86 -9.30 -8.87 5.66
CA GLY A 86 -8.97 -7.59 5.01
C GLY A 86 -8.06 -6.73 5.88
N ASP A 87 -8.37 -6.59 7.16
CA ASP A 87 -7.56 -5.85 8.13
C ASP A 87 -6.16 -6.47 8.25
N LEU A 88 -6.07 -7.79 8.38
CA LEU A 88 -4.80 -8.51 8.46
C LEU A 88 -3.94 -8.26 7.21
N GLN A 89 -4.54 -8.36 6.01
CA GLN A 89 -3.84 -8.13 4.76
C GLN A 89 -3.32 -6.70 4.63
N ARG A 90 -4.13 -5.70 5.01
CA ARG A 90 -3.74 -4.28 4.98
C ARG A 90 -2.61 -3.98 5.94
N GLU A 91 -2.70 -4.49 7.16
CA GLU A 91 -1.70 -4.22 8.18
C GLU A 91 -0.38 -4.97 7.90
N ALA A 92 -0.43 -6.22 7.45
CA ALA A 92 0.75 -6.97 7.01
C ALA A 92 1.45 -6.30 5.81
N TYR A 93 0.69 -5.72 4.88
CA TYR A 93 1.27 -4.92 3.81
C TYR A 93 1.92 -3.63 4.32
N SER A 94 1.24 -2.92 5.21
CA SER A 94 1.78 -1.68 5.80
C SER A 94 3.08 -1.90 6.54
N LEU A 95 3.14 -2.92 7.40
CA LEU A 95 4.27 -3.21 8.28
C LEU A 95 5.40 -3.95 7.57
N PHE A 96 5.08 -4.96 6.75
CA PHE A 96 6.04 -5.92 6.24
C PHE A 96 6.17 -5.93 4.73
N LYS A 97 5.31 -5.15 4.01
CA LYS A 97 5.21 -5.14 2.54
C LYS A 97 4.85 -6.51 1.96
N LEU A 98 4.17 -7.36 2.74
CA LEU A 98 3.63 -8.62 2.26
C LEU A 98 2.38 -8.36 1.42
N SER A 99 2.30 -8.95 0.23
CA SER A 99 1.10 -8.81 -0.61
C SER A 99 -0.12 -9.45 0.05
N PRO A 100 -1.35 -8.96 -0.22
CA PRO A 100 -2.56 -9.56 0.33
C PRO A 100 -2.70 -11.06 0.05
N GLY A 101 -2.39 -11.50 -1.19
CA GLY A 101 -2.41 -12.92 -1.54
C GLY A 101 -1.38 -13.75 -0.78
N TYR A 102 -0.17 -13.21 -0.58
CA TYR A 102 0.86 -13.92 0.18
C TYR A 102 0.54 -13.95 1.67
N THR A 103 -0.04 -12.89 2.23
CA THR A 103 -0.51 -12.85 3.62
C THR A 103 -1.60 -13.89 3.86
N LEU A 104 -2.56 -14.03 2.92
CA LEU A 104 -3.59 -15.07 2.99
C LEU A 104 -2.97 -16.47 2.95
N ALA A 105 -2.06 -16.75 2.04
CA ALA A 105 -1.39 -18.04 1.93
C ALA A 105 -0.63 -18.41 3.23
N ILE A 106 0.02 -17.44 3.86
CA ILE A 106 0.66 -17.63 5.18
C ILE A 106 -0.40 -17.93 6.25
N ALA A 107 -1.49 -17.17 6.30
CA ALA A 107 -2.54 -17.37 7.28
C ALA A 107 -3.20 -18.76 7.14
N GLU A 108 -3.45 -19.21 5.91
CA GLU A 108 -3.94 -20.57 5.64
C GLU A 108 -2.97 -21.65 6.13
N LYS A 109 -1.67 -21.46 5.89
CA LYS A 109 -0.65 -22.37 6.40
C LYS A 109 -0.61 -22.42 7.94
N LEU A 110 -0.75 -21.28 8.61
CA LEU A 110 -0.84 -21.19 10.07
C LEU A 110 -2.12 -21.88 10.60
N TYR A 111 -3.24 -21.74 9.89
CA TYR A 111 -4.48 -22.44 10.20
C TYR A 111 -4.34 -23.97 10.08
N LEU A 112 -3.76 -24.46 9.00
CA LEU A 112 -3.49 -25.89 8.81
C LEU A 112 -2.57 -26.48 9.89
N GLN A 113 -1.73 -25.66 10.50
CA GLN A 113 -0.91 -26.03 11.66
C GLN A 113 -1.65 -25.89 13.01
N ALA A 114 -2.94 -25.57 12.98
CA ALA A 114 -3.78 -25.31 14.16
C ALA A 114 -3.26 -24.15 15.06
N LEU A 115 -2.51 -23.20 14.52
CA LEU A 115 -1.96 -22.07 15.27
C LEU A 115 -2.91 -20.87 15.35
N ILE A 116 -3.82 -20.73 14.37
CA ILE A 116 -4.83 -19.68 14.31
C ILE A 116 -6.19 -20.27 13.90
N SER A 117 -7.27 -19.49 14.11
CA SER A 117 -8.60 -19.79 13.60
C SER A 117 -8.65 -19.67 12.06
N TYR A 118 -9.76 -20.07 11.44
CA TYR A 118 -9.95 -19.99 10.00
C TYR A 118 -9.82 -18.55 9.49
N PRO A 119 -8.88 -18.25 8.55
CA PRO A 119 -8.53 -16.86 8.23
C PRO A 119 -9.47 -16.18 7.25
N ARG A 120 -10.26 -16.91 6.45
CA ARG A 120 -11.18 -16.31 5.46
C ARG A 120 -12.48 -15.87 6.11
N THR A 121 -12.40 -14.90 7.00
CA THR A 121 -13.56 -14.32 7.70
C THR A 121 -13.63 -12.81 7.51
N SER A 122 -14.85 -12.29 7.45
CA SER A 122 -15.14 -10.86 7.53
C SER A 122 -15.40 -10.40 8.97
N SER A 123 -15.55 -11.31 9.91
CA SER A 123 -15.90 -11.01 11.29
C SER A 123 -14.79 -10.29 12.04
N GLN A 124 -15.21 -9.35 12.86
CA GLN A 124 -14.41 -8.69 13.90
C GLN A 124 -14.98 -9.01 15.29
N LYS A 125 -15.61 -10.21 15.43
CA LYS A 125 -16.24 -10.67 16.66
C LYS A 125 -15.48 -11.86 17.24
N LEU A 126 -15.33 -11.88 18.56
CA LEU A 126 -14.71 -12.95 19.32
C LEU A 126 -15.74 -13.47 20.35
N PRO A 127 -16.52 -14.52 20.05
CA PRO A 127 -17.49 -15.05 20.99
C PRO A 127 -16.77 -15.67 22.22
N SER A 128 -17.37 -15.52 23.40
CA SER A 128 -16.78 -16.02 24.64
C SER A 128 -16.57 -17.55 24.65
N SER A 129 -17.33 -18.26 23.83
CA SER A 129 -17.21 -19.73 23.65
C SER A 129 -15.84 -20.20 23.18
N ILE A 130 -15.00 -19.34 22.61
CA ILE A 130 -13.63 -19.74 22.21
C ILE A 130 -12.69 -19.94 23.40
N GLY A 131 -13.07 -19.47 24.60
CA GLY A 131 -12.30 -19.70 25.84
C GLY A 131 -11.04 -18.83 25.95
N TYR A 132 -11.19 -17.51 26.09
CA TYR A 132 -10.07 -16.53 26.12
C TYR A 132 -8.95 -16.91 27.08
N ASN A 133 -9.30 -17.29 28.33
CA ASN A 133 -8.31 -17.66 29.35
C ASN A 133 -7.44 -18.83 28.92
N LYS A 134 -8.04 -19.86 28.30
CA LYS A 134 -7.31 -21.03 27.80
C LYS A 134 -6.32 -20.64 26.69
N ILE A 135 -6.76 -19.80 25.76
CA ILE A 135 -5.91 -19.34 24.66
C ILE A 135 -4.76 -18.49 25.21
N ILE A 136 -5.06 -17.49 26.04
CA ILE A 136 -4.07 -16.56 26.61
C ILE A 136 -3.07 -17.34 27.48
N SER A 137 -3.52 -18.26 28.34
CA SER A 137 -2.64 -19.14 29.12
C SER A 137 -1.80 -20.07 28.24
N GLY A 138 -2.33 -20.53 27.10
CA GLY A 138 -1.56 -21.29 26.12
C GLY A 138 -0.39 -20.48 25.52
N LEU A 139 -0.63 -19.20 25.23
CA LEU A 139 0.37 -18.29 24.69
C LEU A 139 1.51 -17.98 25.68
N SER A 140 1.30 -18.09 27.00
CA SER A 140 2.36 -17.87 28.00
C SER A 140 3.51 -18.86 27.88
N LYS A 141 3.24 -20.06 27.33
CA LYS A 141 4.26 -21.11 27.07
C LYS A 141 5.26 -20.70 25.97
N ILE A 142 4.93 -19.67 25.20
CA ILE A 142 5.84 -19.06 24.23
C ILE A 142 6.50 -17.87 24.94
N GLY A 143 7.75 -18.03 25.41
CA GLY A 143 8.44 -17.07 26.29
C GLY A 143 8.35 -15.61 25.87
N LYS A 144 8.27 -15.34 24.55
CA LYS A 144 8.10 -13.99 24.02
C LYS A 144 6.81 -13.28 24.47
N TYR A 145 5.74 -14.03 24.78
CA TYR A 145 4.44 -13.47 25.15
C TYR A 145 4.14 -13.54 26.65
N SER A 146 4.99 -14.20 27.45
CA SER A 146 4.73 -14.45 28.87
C SER A 146 4.43 -13.18 29.67
N GLN A 147 5.21 -12.10 29.47
CA GLN A 147 5.00 -10.82 30.13
C GLN A 147 3.68 -10.15 29.69
N LEU A 148 3.33 -10.25 28.40
CA LEU A 148 2.09 -9.67 27.88
C LEU A 148 0.87 -10.42 28.39
N VAL A 149 1.00 -11.73 28.51
CA VAL A 149 -0.05 -12.61 29.06
C VAL A 149 -0.28 -12.31 30.56
N SER A 150 0.78 -12.11 31.34
CA SER A 150 0.62 -11.80 32.79
C SER A 150 -0.18 -10.50 33.02
N ILE A 151 -0.01 -9.48 32.17
CA ILE A 151 -0.80 -8.23 32.23
C ILE A 151 -2.30 -8.53 32.05
N LEU A 152 -2.67 -9.45 31.17
CA LEU A 152 -4.07 -9.75 30.90
C LEU A 152 -4.67 -10.71 31.94
N LEU A 153 -3.90 -11.69 32.41
CA LEU A 153 -4.38 -12.63 33.41
C LEU A 153 -4.57 -12.04 34.80
N SER A 154 -4.01 -10.83 35.06
CA SER A 154 -4.28 -10.06 36.29
C SER A 154 -5.64 -9.35 36.28
N LYS A 155 -6.35 -9.32 35.13
CA LYS A 155 -7.68 -8.71 35.04
C LYS A 155 -8.76 -9.66 35.55
N GLU A 156 -9.73 -9.13 36.28
CA GLU A 156 -10.88 -9.89 36.78
C GLU A 156 -11.71 -10.49 35.62
N LYS A 157 -11.86 -9.74 34.54
CA LYS A 157 -12.66 -10.14 33.37
C LYS A 157 -11.97 -9.75 32.08
N LEU A 158 -11.92 -10.68 31.14
CA LEU A 158 -11.44 -10.45 29.78
C LEU A 158 -12.61 -10.11 28.86
N VAL A 159 -12.72 -8.86 28.45
CA VAL A 159 -13.73 -8.38 27.49
C VAL A 159 -13.00 -7.81 26.29
N PRO A 160 -13.15 -8.40 25.10
CA PRO A 160 -12.49 -7.89 23.91
C PRO A 160 -13.19 -6.63 23.40
N ASN A 161 -12.43 -5.66 22.92
CA ASN A 161 -12.98 -4.60 22.09
C ASN A 161 -13.21 -5.18 20.68
N GLU A 162 -14.45 -5.16 20.24
CA GLU A 162 -14.86 -5.78 18.98
C GLU A 162 -15.20 -4.72 17.92
N GLY A 163 -14.91 -5.04 16.65
CA GLY A 163 -15.37 -4.23 15.54
C GLY A 163 -16.85 -4.44 15.21
N ARG A 164 -17.33 -3.76 14.18
CA ARG A 164 -18.75 -3.80 13.76
C ARG A 164 -19.08 -4.95 12.83
N MET A 165 -18.09 -5.48 12.11
CA MET A 165 -18.31 -6.49 11.07
C MET A 165 -18.56 -7.86 11.66
N THR A 166 -19.51 -8.57 11.08
CA THR A 166 -19.87 -9.95 11.43
C THR A 166 -19.66 -10.87 10.24
N ASP A 167 -19.59 -12.16 10.50
CA ASP A 167 -19.56 -13.23 9.51
C ASP A 167 -20.45 -14.36 10.07
N PRO A 168 -21.42 -14.89 9.29
CA PRO A 168 -22.35 -15.89 9.80
C PRO A 168 -21.69 -17.22 10.15
N ALA A 169 -20.56 -17.54 9.52
CA ALA A 169 -19.91 -18.85 9.65
C ALA A 169 -18.72 -18.86 10.60
N HIS A 170 -17.98 -17.74 10.69
CA HIS A 170 -16.68 -17.75 11.38
C HIS A 170 -16.48 -16.50 12.25
N PRO A 171 -15.88 -16.65 13.45
CA PRO A 171 -15.42 -15.51 14.24
C PRO A 171 -14.23 -14.80 13.57
N ALA A 172 -13.75 -13.74 14.21
CA ALA A 172 -12.51 -13.05 13.81
C ALA A 172 -11.30 -14.01 13.82
N ILE A 173 -10.20 -13.55 13.24
CA ILE A 173 -8.94 -14.30 13.27
C ILE A 173 -8.30 -14.14 14.66
N TYR A 174 -8.02 -15.28 15.31
CA TYR A 174 -7.40 -15.34 16.63
C TYR A 174 -6.41 -16.50 16.73
N PRO A 175 -5.39 -16.43 17.60
CA PRO A 175 -4.49 -17.54 17.87
C PRO A 175 -5.19 -18.60 18.72
N THR A 176 -4.83 -19.88 18.55
CA THR A 176 -5.41 -20.98 19.31
C THR A 176 -4.78 -21.21 20.69
N GLY A 177 -3.63 -20.58 20.97
CA GLY A 177 -2.83 -20.85 22.15
C GLY A 177 -1.92 -22.08 22.04
N VAL A 178 -1.93 -22.76 20.90
CA VAL A 178 -1.04 -23.89 20.62
C VAL A 178 0.37 -23.38 20.32
N VAL A 179 1.37 -24.05 20.93
CA VAL A 179 2.79 -23.74 20.66
C VAL A 179 3.18 -24.33 19.30
N PRO A 180 3.84 -23.57 18.42
CA PRO A 180 4.32 -24.09 17.15
C PRO A 180 5.25 -25.32 17.35
N ARG A 181 4.95 -26.42 16.68
CA ARG A 181 5.78 -27.64 16.75
C ARG A 181 7.12 -27.49 16.03
N GLN A 182 7.17 -26.61 15.05
CA GLN A 182 8.36 -26.31 14.26
C GLN A 182 8.62 -24.81 14.25
N LYS A 183 9.87 -24.41 14.00
CA LYS A 183 10.23 -23.01 13.86
C LYS A 183 9.54 -22.41 12.63
N LEU A 184 8.75 -21.39 12.85
CA LEU A 184 8.12 -20.63 11.76
C LEU A 184 9.17 -19.90 10.93
N SER A 185 9.00 -19.85 9.62
CA SER A 185 9.82 -19.01 8.74
C SER A 185 9.65 -17.53 9.11
N GLY A 186 10.58 -16.67 8.67
CA GLY A 186 10.51 -15.24 8.99
C GLY A 186 9.17 -14.57 8.64
N PRO A 187 8.62 -14.76 7.43
CA PRO A 187 7.30 -14.22 7.08
C PRO A 187 6.16 -14.85 7.88
N GLU A 188 6.17 -16.16 8.11
CA GLU A 188 5.16 -16.85 8.92
C GLU A 188 5.14 -16.34 10.35
N PHE A 189 6.32 -16.18 10.94
CA PHE A 189 6.46 -15.65 12.29
C PHE A 189 5.93 -14.21 12.39
N LYS A 190 6.21 -13.36 11.41
CA LYS A 190 5.71 -11.96 11.38
C LYS A 190 4.19 -11.90 11.37
N VAL A 191 3.53 -12.72 10.55
CA VAL A 191 2.07 -12.77 10.46
C VAL A 191 1.47 -13.38 11.74
N TYR A 192 2.06 -14.45 12.26
CA TYR A 192 1.63 -15.06 13.51
C TYR A 192 1.75 -14.09 14.70
N ASP A 193 2.93 -13.46 14.87
CA ASP A 193 3.16 -12.48 15.94
C ASP A 193 2.21 -11.29 15.85
N LEU A 194 1.91 -10.83 14.63
CA LEU A 194 0.94 -9.76 14.39
C LEU A 194 -0.47 -10.17 14.87
N ILE A 195 -0.91 -11.39 14.53
CA ILE A 195 -2.21 -11.92 14.95
C ILE A 195 -2.27 -12.09 16.48
N VAL A 196 -1.23 -12.67 17.08
CA VAL A 196 -1.17 -12.86 18.54
C VAL A 196 -1.25 -11.52 19.27
N ARG A 197 -0.42 -10.56 18.88
CA ARG A 197 -0.39 -9.24 19.55
C ARG A 197 -1.68 -8.46 19.33
N ARG A 198 -2.28 -8.57 18.14
CA ARG A 198 -3.59 -7.97 17.88
C ARG A 198 -4.66 -8.56 18.78
N PHE A 199 -4.71 -9.89 18.89
CA PHE A 199 -5.62 -10.58 19.78
C PHE A 199 -5.46 -10.16 21.25
N LEU A 200 -4.22 -10.14 21.75
CA LEU A 200 -3.96 -9.68 23.12
C LEU A 200 -4.37 -8.22 23.32
N ALA A 201 -4.08 -7.35 22.35
CA ALA A 201 -4.41 -5.94 22.42
C ALA A 201 -5.92 -5.67 22.50
N THR A 202 -6.77 -6.55 21.93
CA THR A 202 -8.24 -6.37 22.02
C THR A 202 -8.76 -6.37 23.44
N PHE A 203 -8.04 -7.00 24.39
CA PHE A 203 -8.38 -7.07 25.81
C PHE A 203 -7.67 -5.96 26.64
N GLY A 204 -6.82 -5.15 26.01
CA GLY A 204 -6.11 -4.08 26.68
C GLY A 204 -7.03 -2.92 27.04
N ASP A 205 -6.68 -2.19 28.10
CA ASP A 205 -7.38 -0.96 28.45
C ASP A 205 -7.16 0.10 27.37
N PRO A 206 -8.09 1.04 27.18
CA PRO A 206 -7.86 2.15 26.29
C PRO A 206 -6.58 2.91 26.65
N ALA A 207 -5.82 3.33 25.66
CA ALA A 207 -4.73 4.27 25.88
C ALA A 207 -5.27 5.69 26.04
N VAL A 208 -4.55 6.55 26.75
CA VAL A 208 -4.93 7.94 26.94
C VAL A 208 -3.86 8.86 26.38
N SER A 209 -4.25 9.73 25.49
CA SER A 209 -3.40 10.77 24.92
C SER A 209 -3.88 12.16 25.35
N ARG A 210 -2.94 13.04 25.59
CA ARG A 210 -3.19 14.46 25.90
C ARG A 210 -2.80 15.28 24.69
N LEU A 211 -3.76 16.01 24.13
CA LEU A 211 -3.61 16.91 23.00
C LEU A 211 -3.70 18.36 23.48
N ILE A 212 -2.60 19.07 23.35
CA ILE A 212 -2.52 20.50 23.67
C ILE A 212 -2.49 21.26 22.35
N ASN A 213 -3.47 22.13 22.10
CA ASN A 213 -3.47 23.04 20.97
C ASN A 213 -3.28 24.46 21.48
N VAL A 214 -2.35 25.17 20.89
CA VAL A 214 -2.00 26.55 21.26
C VAL A 214 -2.24 27.43 20.05
N THR A 215 -2.93 28.56 20.27
CA THR A 215 -3.03 29.65 19.31
C THR A 215 -2.19 30.83 19.79
N ILE A 216 -1.36 31.32 18.87
CA ILE A 216 -0.40 32.40 19.13
C ILE A 216 -0.76 33.54 18.19
N ASP A 217 -0.98 34.72 18.73
CA ASP A 217 -1.16 35.95 17.98
C ASP A 217 0.19 36.63 17.80
N GLU A 218 0.55 36.92 16.57
CA GLU A 218 1.72 37.70 16.23
C GLU A 218 1.34 38.78 15.21
N SER A 219 1.27 40.02 15.67
CA SER A 219 0.88 41.15 14.83
C SER A 219 -0.51 41.03 14.18
N GLY A 220 -1.45 40.36 14.81
CA GLY A 220 -2.79 40.08 14.28
C GLY A 220 -2.91 38.84 13.40
N TYR A 221 -1.80 38.12 13.18
CA TYR A 221 -1.79 36.83 12.48
C TYR A 221 -1.76 35.66 13.47
N ILE A 222 -2.63 34.70 13.25
CA ILE A 222 -2.78 33.55 14.17
C ILE A 222 -1.92 32.39 13.72
N PHE A 223 -1.04 31.93 14.61
CA PHE A 223 -0.25 30.72 14.43
C PHE A 223 -0.76 29.63 15.37
N ARG A 224 -0.69 28.37 14.93
CA ARG A 224 -1.16 27.19 15.66
C ARG A 224 -0.02 26.22 15.89
N ALA A 225 0.15 25.80 17.14
CA ALA A 225 1.03 24.71 17.53
C ALA A 225 0.22 23.62 18.21
N ALA A 226 0.59 22.37 18.00
CA ALA A 226 -0.04 21.23 18.66
C ALA A 226 1.01 20.34 19.30
N GLY A 227 0.78 19.95 20.55
CA GLY A 227 1.53 18.95 21.28
C GLY A 227 0.67 17.72 21.54
N MET A 228 1.22 16.53 21.33
CA MET A 228 0.54 15.28 21.64
C MET A 228 1.46 14.39 22.45
N THR A 229 1.01 13.97 23.64
CA THR A 229 1.73 13.07 24.53
C THR A 229 0.83 11.91 24.94
N LEU A 230 1.43 10.76 25.16
CA LEU A 230 0.74 9.59 25.67
C LEU A 230 0.87 9.62 27.21
N THR A 231 -0.25 9.73 27.91
CA THR A 231 -0.30 9.74 29.37
C THR A 231 -0.47 8.34 29.95
N TYR A 232 -1.15 7.45 29.19
CA TYR A 232 -1.31 6.05 29.54
C TYR A 232 -1.24 5.19 28.30
N GLU A 233 -0.32 4.21 28.27
CA GLU A 233 -0.08 3.36 27.08
C GLU A 233 -1.19 2.33 26.83
N GLY A 234 -1.88 1.85 27.86
CA GLY A 234 -2.98 0.91 27.75
C GLY A 234 -2.66 -0.29 26.85
N TRP A 235 -3.55 -0.59 25.89
CA TRP A 235 -3.40 -1.69 24.94
C TRP A 235 -2.12 -1.60 24.07
N MET A 236 -1.53 -0.43 23.95
CA MET A 236 -0.36 -0.24 23.08
C MET A 236 0.84 -1.05 23.56
N VAL A 237 0.96 -1.30 24.87
CA VAL A 237 2.01 -2.18 25.43
C VAL A 237 1.91 -3.60 24.83
N LEU A 238 0.67 -4.11 24.69
CA LEU A 238 0.40 -5.44 24.16
C LEU A 238 0.67 -5.55 22.65
N TYR A 239 0.58 -4.43 21.94
CA TYR A 239 0.71 -4.39 20.48
C TYR A 239 2.09 -3.94 19.98
N LYS A 240 3.00 -3.50 20.86
CA LYS A 240 4.40 -3.24 20.46
C LYS A 240 5.01 -4.48 19.80
N PRO A 241 5.78 -4.38 18.71
CA PRO A 241 6.35 -3.15 18.13
C PRO A 241 5.50 -2.54 16.99
N TYR A 242 4.24 -2.92 16.82
CA TYR A 242 3.41 -2.54 15.67
C TYR A 242 2.66 -1.23 15.85
N VAL A 243 2.63 -0.70 17.07
CA VAL A 243 2.06 0.62 17.37
C VAL A 243 2.95 1.72 16.80
N ARG A 244 2.32 2.68 16.12
CA ARG A 244 2.95 3.92 15.69
C ARG A 244 2.24 5.07 16.37
N PHE A 245 2.91 5.69 17.31
CA PHE A 245 2.43 6.89 18.00
C PHE A 245 3.54 7.91 18.02
N ASN A 246 3.34 9.03 17.33
CA ASN A 246 4.31 10.12 17.29
C ASN A 246 3.99 11.09 18.41
N GLN A 247 4.93 11.27 19.33
CA GLN A 247 4.81 12.25 20.41
C GLN A 247 5.49 13.56 20.00
N HIS A 248 4.79 14.65 20.21
CA HIS A 248 5.32 16.01 20.08
C HIS A 248 5.05 16.75 21.37
N LYS A 249 6.12 17.13 22.08
CA LYS A 249 5.99 17.88 23.33
C LYS A 249 6.13 19.36 23.04
N LEU A 250 5.19 20.16 23.56
CA LEU A 250 5.32 21.61 23.65
C LEU A 250 5.91 21.99 25.00
N PRO A 251 6.60 23.13 25.11
CA PRO A 251 6.97 23.70 26.40
C PRO A 251 5.71 24.00 27.26
N LYS A 252 5.89 24.23 28.54
CA LYS A 252 4.79 24.63 29.39
C LYS A 252 4.39 26.09 29.06
N LEU A 253 3.17 26.26 28.57
CA LEU A 253 2.65 27.53 28.11
C LEU A 253 1.42 27.93 28.91
N HIS A 254 1.23 29.25 29.09
CA HIS A 254 0.04 29.85 29.71
C HIS A 254 -0.52 30.93 28.78
N LYS A 255 -1.82 31.17 28.89
CA LYS A 255 -2.46 32.27 28.15
C LYS A 255 -1.83 33.61 28.58
N GLY A 256 -1.49 34.44 27.61
CA GLY A 256 -0.79 35.70 27.80
C GLY A 256 0.75 35.60 27.81
N ASP A 257 1.31 34.41 27.76
CA ASP A 257 2.77 34.25 27.64
C ASP A 257 3.30 34.94 26.39
N LEU A 258 4.37 35.73 26.58
CA LEU A 258 5.14 36.29 25.47
C LEU A 258 6.15 35.27 24.98
N LEU A 259 6.17 35.06 23.68
CA LEU A 259 7.03 34.12 22.99
C LEU A 259 7.97 34.89 22.08
N ARG A 260 9.26 34.68 22.24
CA ARG A 260 10.24 35.27 21.35
C ARG A 260 10.19 34.59 19.99
N ASN A 261 9.92 35.31 18.90
CA ASN A 261 10.05 34.79 17.57
C ASN A 261 11.54 34.66 17.22
N CYS A 262 11.99 33.44 16.95
CA CYS A 262 13.36 33.10 16.57
C CYS A 262 13.55 33.06 15.04
N GLY A 263 12.45 33.13 14.29
CA GLY A 263 12.44 33.13 12.84
C GLY A 263 11.08 32.77 12.28
N ILE A 264 10.76 33.34 11.17
CA ILE A 264 9.56 33.04 10.40
C ILE A 264 9.95 32.81 8.94
N GLU A 265 9.43 31.76 8.34
CA GLU A 265 9.74 31.39 6.98
C GLU A 265 8.48 31.02 6.20
N MET A 266 8.54 31.24 4.89
CA MET A 266 7.54 30.70 3.98
C MET A 266 8.19 29.66 3.06
N GLU A 267 7.54 28.50 2.97
CA GLU A 267 7.96 27.41 2.08
C GLU A 267 6.99 27.33 0.91
N GLU A 268 7.50 27.48 -0.32
CA GLU A 268 6.70 27.23 -1.52
C GLU A 268 6.52 25.74 -1.73
N LYS A 269 5.29 25.31 -1.88
CA LYS A 269 4.89 23.91 -2.18
C LYS A 269 3.93 23.90 -3.36
N PHE A 270 3.85 22.74 -3.98
CA PHE A 270 2.90 22.51 -5.06
C PHE A 270 1.90 21.44 -4.64
N THR A 271 0.65 21.60 -5.06
CA THR A 271 -0.35 20.56 -4.89
C THR A 271 0.16 19.27 -5.52
N GLN A 272 -0.11 18.15 -4.87
CA GLN A 272 0.33 16.84 -5.32
C GLN A 272 -0.87 16.06 -5.87
N PRO A 273 -0.67 15.27 -6.92
CA PRO A 273 -1.71 14.36 -7.38
C PRO A 273 -2.03 13.33 -6.30
N PRO A 274 -3.20 12.68 -6.36
CA PRO A 274 -3.51 11.61 -5.45
C PRO A 274 -2.50 10.46 -5.58
N TYR A 275 -2.19 9.79 -4.47
CA TYR A 275 -1.29 8.64 -4.50
C TYR A 275 -1.86 7.50 -5.33
N ARG A 276 -0.99 6.80 -6.08
CA ARG A 276 -1.35 5.54 -6.72
C ARG A 276 -1.86 4.55 -5.69
N TYR A 277 -2.81 3.72 -6.10
CA TYR A 277 -3.16 2.58 -5.26
C TYR A 277 -1.94 1.68 -5.09
N ASN A 278 -1.79 1.12 -3.90
CA ASN A 278 -0.99 -0.08 -3.67
C ASN A 278 -1.94 -1.27 -3.47
N GLN A 279 -1.42 -2.49 -3.34
CA GLN A 279 -2.27 -3.68 -3.22
C GLN A 279 -3.22 -3.61 -2.01
N ALA A 280 -2.79 -3.03 -0.90
CA ALA A 280 -3.62 -2.89 0.30
C ALA A 280 -4.71 -1.82 0.14
N SER A 281 -4.38 -0.65 -0.43
CA SER A 281 -5.37 0.40 -0.68
C SER A 281 -6.34 0.05 -1.81
N MET A 282 -5.91 -0.76 -2.80
CA MET A 282 -6.79 -1.32 -3.81
C MET A 282 -7.80 -2.30 -3.18
N LEU A 283 -7.35 -3.16 -2.28
CA LEU A 283 -8.22 -4.06 -1.53
C LEU A 283 -9.24 -3.26 -0.70
N ALA A 284 -8.79 -2.20 0.00
CA ALA A 284 -9.69 -1.32 0.76
C ALA A 284 -10.72 -0.63 -0.14
N LYS A 285 -10.32 -0.20 -1.36
CA LYS A 285 -11.25 0.38 -2.34
C LYS A 285 -12.30 -0.62 -2.81
N MET A 286 -11.90 -1.86 -3.08
CA MET A 286 -12.84 -2.93 -3.43
C MET A 286 -13.84 -3.22 -2.29
N GLU A 287 -13.39 -3.20 -1.03
CA GLU A 287 -14.25 -3.36 0.15
C GLU A 287 -15.24 -2.20 0.28
N GLN A 288 -14.75 -0.97 0.16
CA GLN A 288 -15.57 0.24 0.21
C GLN A 288 -16.69 0.22 -0.84
N GLU A 289 -16.36 -0.22 -2.05
CA GLU A 289 -17.28 -0.33 -3.18
C GLU A 289 -18.14 -1.60 -3.13
N LYS A 290 -17.95 -2.45 -2.14
CA LYS A 290 -18.66 -3.73 -1.96
C LYS A 290 -18.57 -4.64 -3.19
N ILE A 291 -17.38 -4.73 -3.81
CA ILE A 291 -17.13 -5.63 -4.93
C ILE A 291 -16.12 -6.72 -4.55
N GLY A 292 -16.38 -7.93 -5.02
CA GLY A 292 -15.62 -9.13 -4.67
C GLY A 292 -15.81 -9.53 -3.21
N THR A 293 -15.54 -10.77 -2.93
CA THR A 293 -15.69 -11.36 -1.59
C THR A 293 -14.38 -11.34 -0.79
N LYS A 294 -14.46 -11.63 0.50
CA LYS A 294 -13.31 -11.88 1.38
C LYS A 294 -12.32 -12.92 0.82
N ALA A 295 -12.81 -13.86 0.01
CA ALA A 295 -12.00 -14.92 -0.59
C ALA A 295 -11.33 -14.50 -1.91
N THR A 296 -11.95 -13.61 -2.69
CA THR A 296 -11.56 -13.37 -4.09
C THR A 296 -10.80 -12.09 -4.33
N ARG A 297 -10.93 -11.05 -3.48
CA ARG A 297 -10.31 -9.73 -3.71
C ARG A 297 -8.80 -9.79 -3.95
N ALA A 298 -8.07 -10.52 -3.10
CA ALA A 298 -6.63 -10.66 -3.22
C ALA A 298 -6.20 -11.38 -4.51
N GLU A 299 -6.97 -12.39 -4.92
CA GLU A 299 -6.75 -13.14 -6.15
C GLU A 299 -7.03 -12.27 -7.39
N ILE A 300 -8.11 -11.48 -7.36
CA ILE A 300 -8.43 -10.53 -8.43
C ILE A 300 -7.28 -9.57 -8.66
N ILE A 301 -6.75 -8.94 -7.61
CA ILE A 301 -5.58 -8.05 -7.72
C ILE A 301 -4.39 -8.82 -8.32
N SER A 302 -4.11 -10.03 -7.83
CA SER A 302 -3.02 -10.86 -8.36
C SER A 302 -3.22 -11.21 -9.84
N THR A 303 -4.46 -11.46 -10.26
CA THR A 303 -4.81 -11.77 -11.66
C THR A 303 -4.56 -10.58 -12.58
N LEU A 304 -4.86 -9.34 -12.15
CA LEU A 304 -4.55 -8.14 -12.94
C LEU A 304 -3.05 -8.00 -13.20
N PHE A 305 -2.20 -8.37 -12.23
CA PHE A 305 -0.75 -8.45 -12.44
C PHE A 305 -0.35 -9.57 -13.40
N LYS A 306 -0.90 -10.78 -13.23
CA LYS A 306 -0.61 -11.94 -14.08
C LYS A 306 -0.95 -11.66 -15.55
N ARG A 307 -2.03 -10.91 -15.78
CA ARG A 307 -2.49 -10.47 -17.09
C ARG A 307 -1.74 -9.26 -17.64
N ASN A 308 -0.76 -8.75 -16.90
CA ASN A 308 0.02 -7.56 -17.27
C ASN A 308 -0.83 -6.30 -17.49
N TYR A 309 -1.98 -6.17 -16.80
CA TYR A 309 -2.77 -4.94 -16.80
C TYR A 309 -2.24 -3.92 -15.80
N LEU A 310 -1.64 -4.42 -14.72
CA LEU A 310 -0.98 -3.63 -13.68
C LEU A 310 0.48 -4.06 -13.52
N ALA A 311 1.34 -3.09 -13.23
CA ALA A 311 2.73 -3.29 -12.88
C ALA A 311 3.03 -2.66 -11.50
N ALA A 312 4.00 -3.22 -10.77
CA ALA A 312 4.47 -2.62 -9.53
C ALA A 312 5.50 -1.52 -9.83
N CYS A 313 5.32 -0.34 -9.26
CA CYS A 313 6.26 0.77 -9.36
C CYS A 313 6.65 1.30 -7.97
N LYS A 314 7.60 2.24 -7.89
CA LYS A 314 8.07 2.83 -6.63
C LYS A 314 6.94 3.54 -5.85
N GLY A 315 5.92 4.02 -6.55
CA GLY A 315 4.81 4.78 -5.95
C GLY A 315 3.53 3.96 -5.72
N GLY A 316 3.51 2.66 -6.08
CA GLY A 316 2.31 1.82 -5.95
C GLY A 316 2.07 0.91 -7.15
N LEU A 317 0.83 0.90 -7.64
CA LEU A 317 0.39 0.16 -8.82
C LEU A 317 0.32 1.12 -10.01
N GLU A 318 1.01 0.81 -11.08
CA GLU A 318 0.96 1.55 -12.34
C GLU A 318 0.14 0.75 -13.36
N VAL A 319 -0.67 1.46 -14.14
CA VAL A 319 -1.43 0.86 -15.23
C VAL A 319 -0.55 0.76 -16.45
N THR A 320 -0.51 -0.42 -17.07
CA THR A 320 0.23 -0.66 -18.33
C THR A 320 -0.55 -0.11 -19.53
N TYR A 321 0.10 -0.02 -20.70
CA TYR A 321 -0.60 0.35 -21.94
C TYR A 321 -1.74 -0.62 -22.26
N LEU A 322 -1.52 -1.92 -22.03
CA LEU A 322 -2.56 -2.94 -22.19
C LEU A 322 -3.72 -2.71 -21.20
N GLY A 323 -3.43 -2.37 -19.94
CA GLY A 323 -4.46 -2.05 -18.95
C GLY A 323 -5.34 -0.86 -19.35
N PHE A 324 -4.75 0.19 -19.90
CA PHE A 324 -5.49 1.33 -20.45
C PHE A 324 -6.35 0.91 -21.64
N ALA A 325 -5.77 0.22 -22.64
CA ALA A 325 -6.50 -0.18 -23.83
C ALA A 325 -7.70 -1.06 -23.51
N VAL A 326 -7.55 -1.99 -22.55
CA VAL A 326 -8.66 -2.85 -22.12
C VAL A 326 -9.79 -2.01 -21.50
N ILE A 327 -9.49 -1.07 -20.62
CA ILE A 327 -10.53 -0.25 -19.98
C ILE A 327 -11.15 0.73 -20.96
N ASP A 328 -10.37 1.34 -21.84
CA ASP A 328 -10.86 2.29 -22.84
C ASP A 328 -11.79 1.60 -23.83
N SER A 329 -11.42 0.41 -24.34
CA SER A 329 -12.31 -0.40 -25.18
C SER A 329 -13.59 -0.82 -24.42
N MET A 330 -13.47 -1.23 -23.15
CA MET A 330 -14.65 -1.59 -22.36
C MET A 330 -15.57 -0.39 -22.08
N ARG A 331 -15.02 0.81 -21.90
CA ARG A 331 -15.84 2.03 -21.71
C ARG A 331 -16.65 2.36 -22.95
N GLU A 332 -16.04 2.18 -24.10
CA GLU A 332 -16.65 2.51 -25.39
C GLU A 332 -17.70 1.47 -25.81
N PHE A 333 -17.37 0.19 -25.70
CA PHE A 333 -18.15 -0.89 -26.30
C PHE A 333 -18.93 -1.77 -25.32
N ALA A 334 -18.56 -1.81 -24.04
CA ALA A 334 -19.21 -2.63 -23.02
C ALA A 334 -19.13 -2.02 -21.62
N PRO A 335 -19.67 -0.80 -21.41
CA PRO A 335 -19.54 -0.06 -20.13
C PRO A 335 -20.14 -0.80 -18.92
N SER A 336 -21.13 -1.65 -19.13
CA SER A 336 -21.75 -2.48 -18.09
C SER A 336 -20.74 -3.41 -17.42
N ILE A 337 -19.79 -3.99 -18.17
CA ILE A 337 -18.78 -4.95 -17.66
C ILE A 337 -17.82 -4.30 -16.65
N ILE A 338 -17.55 -3.01 -16.79
CA ILE A 338 -16.67 -2.26 -15.87
C ILE A 338 -17.46 -1.50 -14.80
N SER A 339 -18.79 -1.63 -14.80
CA SER A 339 -19.66 -0.95 -13.84
C SER A 339 -19.52 -1.56 -12.43
N THR A 340 -19.19 -0.70 -11.48
CA THR A 340 -19.20 -1.04 -10.05
C THR A 340 -20.61 -1.40 -9.57
N ASN A 341 -21.62 -0.66 -10.05
CA ASN A 341 -23.02 -0.88 -9.66
C ASN A 341 -23.53 -2.25 -10.13
N MET A 342 -23.24 -2.64 -11.37
CA MET A 342 -23.61 -3.95 -11.88
C MET A 342 -23.00 -5.07 -11.04
N THR A 343 -21.70 -4.96 -10.75
CA THR A 343 -21.01 -5.97 -9.93
C THR A 343 -21.59 -6.03 -8.52
N ARG A 344 -21.89 -4.88 -7.90
CA ARG A 344 -22.50 -4.80 -6.57
C ARG A 344 -23.90 -5.43 -6.54
N LEU A 345 -24.73 -5.14 -7.52
CA LEU A 345 -26.06 -5.74 -7.63
C LEU A 345 -25.98 -7.26 -7.75
N MET A 346 -25.02 -7.79 -8.52
CA MET A 346 -24.82 -9.24 -8.62
C MET A 346 -24.37 -9.85 -7.28
N GLU A 347 -23.45 -9.21 -6.57
CA GLU A 347 -22.99 -9.68 -5.24
C GLU A 347 -24.15 -9.62 -4.21
N GLU A 348 -25.00 -8.59 -4.24
CA GLU A 348 -26.18 -8.46 -3.39
C GLU A 348 -27.22 -9.54 -3.71
N GLN A 349 -27.47 -9.82 -4.99
CA GLN A 349 -28.38 -10.89 -5.39
C GLN A 349 -27.87 -12.28 -4.95
N LEU A 350 -26.56 -12.53 -5.07
CA LEU A 350 -25.97 -13.77 -4.56
C LEU A 350 -26.09 -13.89 -3.03
N ALA A 351 -25.93 -12.79 -2.29
CA ALA A 351 -26.16 -12.78 -0.85
C ALA A 351 -27.63 -13.05 -0.48
N ASN A 352 -28.57 -12.55 -1.28
CA ASN A 352 -30.01 -12.83 -1.10
C ASN A 352 -30.34 -14.31 -1.35
N VAL A 353 -29.68 -14.95 -2.32
CA VAL A 353 -29.81 -16.41 -2.54
C VAL A 353 -29.27 -17.19 -1.34
N GLU A 354 -28.11 -16.80 -0.82
CA GLU A 354 -27.52 -17.43 0.37
C GLU A 354 -28.42 -17.32 1.60
N GLN A 355 -29.14 -16.21 1.75
CA GLN A 355 -30.12 -15.96 2.81
C GLN A 355 -31.50 -16.60 2.56
N GLY A 356 -31.70 -17.24 1.40
CA GLY A 356 -32.99 -17.82 1.02
C GLY A 356 -34.07 -16.80 0.65
N SER A 357 -33.73 -15.53 0.44
CA SER A 357 -34.65 -14.45 0.06
C SER A 357 -34.79 -14.26 -1.45
N ALA A 358 -33.98 -14.94 -2.26
CA ALA A 358 -34.06 -14.94 -3.73
C ALA A 358 -33.81 -16.33 -4.29
N TYR A 359 -34.37 -16.60 -5.48
CA TYR A 359 -34.16 -17.84 -6.21
C TYR A 359 -32.92 -17.76 -7.10
N SER A 360 -32.08 -18.79 -7.06
CA SER A 360 -30.83 -18.82 -7.88
C SER A 360 -31.10 -18.74 -9.39
N VAL A 361 -32.20 -19.33 -9.86
CA VAL A 361 -32.58 -19.32 -11.29
C VAL A 361 -32.80 -17.89 -11.79
N SER A 362 -33.55 -17.08 -11.05
CA SER A 362 -33.81 -15.69 -11.46
C SER A 362 -32.55 -14.83 -11.51
N VAL A 363 -31.59 -15.08 -10.61
CA VAL A 363 -30.30 -14.38 -10.60
C VAL A 363 -29.45 -14.78 -11.82
N ILE A 364 -29.45 -16.08 -12.17
CA ILE A 364 -28.76 -16.58 -13.36
C ILE A 364 -29.35 -16.01 -14.63
N GLU A 365 -30.68 -16.00 -14.78
CA GLU A 365 -31.37 -15.42 -15.94
C GLU A 365 -31.01 -13.94 -16.14
N GLN A 366 -31.13 -13.12 -15.07
CA GLN A 366 -30.74 -11.71 -15.12
C GLN A 366 -29.27 -11.49 -15.48
N ALA A 367 -28.38 -12.35 -14.98
CA ALA A 367 -26.96 -12.29 -15.32
C ALA A 367 -26.71 -12.66 -16.78
N ALA A 368 -27.43 -13.67 -17.31
CA ALA A 368 -27.36 -14.11 -18.70
C ALA A 368 -27.85 -13.02 -19.65
N ASP A 369 -28.99 -12.38 -19.37
CA ASP A 369 -29.53 -11.30 -20.21
C ASP A 369 -28.55 -10.14 -20.32
N ARG A 370 -28.00 -9.68 -19.22
CA ARG A 370 -26.98 -8.61 -19.22
C ARG A 370 -25.69 -8.99 -19.94
N LEU A 371 -25.29 -10.25 -19.84
CA LEU A 371 -24.13 -10.76 -20.55
C LEU A 371 -24.39 -10.77 -22.05
N LEU A 372 -25.57 -11.24 -22.49
CA LEU A 372 -25.94 -11.30 -23.90
C LEU A 372 -26.00 -9.90 -24.54
N GLU A 373 -26.58 -8.90 -23.84
CA GLU A 373 -26.56 -7.50 -24.28
C GLU A 373 -25.14 -6.99 -24.49
N SER A 374 -24.25 -7.24 -23.50
CA SER A 374 -22.86 -6.82 -23.57
C SER A 374 -22.08 -7.53 -24.68
N LEU A 375 -22.34 -8.83 -24.90
CA LEU A 375 -21.70 -9.62 -25.95
C LEU A 375 -22.14 -9.19 -27.34
N ALA A 376 -23.41 -8.86 -27.54
CA ALA A 376 -23.91 -8.39 -28.83
C ALA A 376 -23.16 -7.13 -29.29
N SER A 377 -23.02 -6.14 -28.39
CA SER A 377 -22.23 -4.93 -28.68
C SER A 377 -20.74 -5.24 -28.93
N PHE A 378 -20.19 -6.22 -28.21
CA PHE A 378 -18.78 -6.61 -28.32
C PHE A 378 -18.47 -7.30 -29.68
N ILE A 379 -19.35 -8.20 -30.14
CA ILE A 379 -19.20 -8.91 -31.41
C ILE A 379 -19.25 -7.92 -32.57
N GLU A 380 -20.17 -6.95 -32.54
CA GLU A 380 -20.28 -5.93 -33.57
C GLU A 380 -18.99 -5.12 -33.75
N LYS A 381 -18.23 -4.91 -32.67
CA LYS A 381 -17.01 -4.06 -32.61
C LYS A 381 -15.72 -4.86 -32.40
N GLU A 382 -15.75 -6.18 -32.59
CA GLU A 382 -14.60 -7.06 -32.31
C GLU A 382 -13.31 -6.63 -33.05
N ALA A 383 -13.41 -6.23 -34.32
CA ALA A 383 -12.27 -5.80 -35.08
C ALA A 383 -11.62 -4.51 -34.52
N ASP A 384 -12.43 -3.53 -34.14
CA ASP A 384 -11.95 -2.26 -33.58
C ASP A 384 -11.30 -2.47 -32.21
N ILE A 385 -11.94 -3.28 -31.35
CA ILE A 385 -11.41 -3.67 -30.05
C ILE A 385 -10.07 -4.42 -30.21
N GLY A 386 -10.04 -5.37 -31.16
CA GLY A 386 -8.84 -6.14 -31.48
C GLY A 386 -7.69 -5.25 -31.94
N ALA A 387 -7.96 -4.26 -32.78
CA ALA A 387 -6.96 -3.29 -33.24
C ALA A 387 -6.40 -2.44 -32.12
N GLN A 388 -7.25 -1.92 -31.23
CA GLN A 388 -6.85 -1.13 -30.06
C GLN A 388 -5.96 -1.94 -29.10
N ILE A 389 -6.39 -3.16 -28.75
CA ILE A 389 -5.63 -4.04 -27.84
C ILE A 389 -4.30 -4.48 -28.47
N ASN A 390 -4.29 -4.83 -29.75
CA ASN A 390 -3.07 -5.23 -30.45
C ASN A 390 -2.07 -4.08 -30.56
N GLY A 391 -2.55 -2.86 -30.82
CA GLY A 391 -1.74 -1.64 -30.78
C GLY A 391 -1.06 -1.44 -29.41
N ALA A 392 -1.80 -1.64 -28.32
CA ALA A 392 -1.29 -1.50 -26.95
C ALA A 392 -0.29 -2.62 -26.60
N VAL A 393 -0.57 -3.87 -26.99
CA VAL A 393 0.38 -4.99 -26.81
C VAL A 393 1.68 -4.72 -27.56
N SER A 394 1.58 -4.22 -28.80
CA SER A 394 2.75 -3.84 -29.59
C SER A 394 3.54 -2.71 -28.95
N ALA A 395 2.88 -1.72 -28.36
CA ALA A 395 3.51 -0.61 -27.64
C ALA A 395 4.20 -1.06 -26.34
N ASP A 396 3.61 -2.01 -25.61
CA ASP A 396 4.25 -2.62 -24.42
C ASP A 396 5.47 -3.47 -24.79
N VAL A 397 5.41 -4.17 -25.92
CA VAL A 397 6.53 -4.97 -26.46
C VAL A 397 7.63 -4.08 -27.06
N ALA A 398 7.28 -2.91 -27.58
CA ALA A 398 8.21 -1.97 -28.21
C ALA A 398 9.12 -1.21 -27.22
N LYS A 399 8.95 -1.37 -25.92
CA LYS A 399 9.90 -0.89 -24.91
C LYS A 399 10.63 -2.04 -24.19
N PRO A 400 11.40 -2.88 -24.93
CA PRO A 400 12.29 -3.81 -24.28
C PRO A 400 13.25 -3.00 -23.40
N ALA A 401 13.52 -3.48 -22.19
CA ALA A 401 14.39 -2.82 -21.23
C ALA A 401 15.73 -2.46 -21.91
N ALA A 402 15.93 -1.19 -22.23
CA ALA A 402 17.11 -0.71 -22.93
C ALA A 402 18.31 -0.77 -21.98
N LEU A 403 19.34 -1.49 -22.36
CA LEU A 403 20.57 -1.67 -21.60
C LEU A 403 21.58 -0.54 -21.88
N GLY A 404 21.44 0.15 -23.02
CA GLY A 404 22.31 1.23 -23.46
C GLY A 404 22.46 1.26 -24.98
N ARG A 405 23.22 2.23 -25.48
CA ARG A 405 23.46 2.43 -26.91
C ARG A 405 24.17 1.21 -27.51
N CYS A 406 23.77 0.78 -28.69
CA CYS A 406 24.42 -0.32 -29.40
C CYS A 406 25.85 0.08 -29.83
N PRO A 407 26.91 -0.60 -29.35
CA PRO A 407 28.27 -0.26 -29.73
C PRO A 407 28.62 -0.64 -31.18
N MET A 408 27.84 -1.56 -31.81
CA MET A 408 28.09 -1.97 -33.19
C MET A 408 27.53 -0.96 -34.19
N CYS A 409 26.24 -0.63 -34.12
CA CYS A 409 25.65 0.25 -35.14
C CYS A 409 25.57 1.72 -34.70
N LYS A 410 25.77 2.02 -33.42
CA LYS A 410 25.68 3.35 -32.80
C LYS A 410 24.34 4.10 -33.02
N LYS A 411 23.40 3.49 -33.78
CA LYS A 411 22.08 4.06 -34.11
C LYS A 411 20.99 3.51 -33.19
N GLY A 412 21.00 2.21 -32.90
CA GLY A 412 20.03 1.53 -32.06
C GLY A 412 20.45 1.42 -30.60
N GLN A 413 19.56 0.85 -29.80
CA GLN A 413 19.81 0.51 -28.40
C GLN A 413 19.85 -1.02 -28.23
N LEU A 414 20.69 -1.50 -27.33
CA LEU A 414 20.69 -2.90 -26.92
C LEU A 414 19.55 -3.12 -25.92
N CYS A 415 18.69 -4.07 -26.20
CA CYS A 415 17.47 -4.32 -25.45
C CYS A 415 17.39 -5.80 -25.04
N ILE A 416 16.76 -6.06 -23.89
CA ILE A 416 16.43 -7.41 -23.46
C ILE A 416 15.19 -7.88 -24.24
N VAL A 417 15.34 -8.92 -25.06
CA VAL A 417 14.26 -9.52 -25.83
C VAL A 417 14.11 -11.01 -25.49
N ARG A 418 12.97 -11.59 -25.81
CA ARG A 418 12.74 -13.04 -25.68
C ARG A 418 12.58 -13.68 -27.07
N SER A 419 13.23 -14.79 -27.25
CA SER A 419 13.07 -15.60 -28.46
C SER A 419 11.63 -16.13 -28.53
N ARG A 420 10.98 -15.95 -29.68
CA ARG A 420 9.61 -16.48 -29.91
C ARG A 420 9.56 -18.01 -29.85
N THR A 421 10.61 -18.67 -30.31
CA THR A 421 10.69 -20.14 -30.38
C THR A 421 11.09 -20.77 -29.04
N THR A 422 12.15 -20.24 -28.40
CA THR A 422 12.74 -20.89 -27.21
C THR A 422 12.33 -20.23 -25.90
N GLN A 423 11.63 -19.08 -25.94
CA GLN A 423 11.28 -18.22 -24.80
C GLN A 423 12.48 -17.76 -23.96
N LYS A 424 13.70 -18.06 -24.40
CA LYS A 424 14.92 -17.64 -23.74
C LYS A 424 15.15 -16.13 -23.92
N ARG A 425 15.58 -15.46 -22.86
CA ARG A 425 15.94 -14.05 -22.91
C ARG A 425 17.36 -13.88 -23.46
N PHE A 426 17.53 -12.88 -24.33
CA PHE A 426 18.82 -12.48 -24.91
C PHE A 426 18.83 -10.97 -25.14
N VAL A 427 19.97 -10.42 -25.46
CA VAL A 427 20.11 -9.01 -25.87
C VAL A 427 20.06 -8.94 -27.41
N GLY A 428 19.23 -8.03 -27.90
CA GLY A 428 19.17 -7.69 -29.33
C GLY A 428 19.23 -6.18 -29.55
N CYS A 429 19.68 -5.74 -30.71
CA CYS A 429 19.66 -4.33 -31.08
C CYS A 429 18.29 -3.92 -31.60
N SER A 430 17.76 -2.75 -31.16
CA SER A 430 16.50 -2.19 -31.67
C SER A 430 16.53 -1.85 -33.16
N ASN A 431 17.73 -1.68 -33.72
CA ASN A 431 17.93 -1.46 -35.16
C ASN A 431 18.16 -2.76 -35.93
N TYR A 432 17.60 -3.89 -35.48
CA TYR A 432 17.72 -5.18 -36.16
C TYR A 432 17.09 -5.15 -37.54
N ALA A 433 15.91 -4.54 -37.70
CA ALA A 433 15.27 -4.35 -39.00
C ALA A 433 16.10 -3.49 -39.94
N GLY A 434 16.92 -2.58 -39.42
CA GLY A 434 17.89 -1.80 -40.20
C GLY A 434 19.25 -2.48 -40.40
N GLY A 435 19.31 -3.81 -40.23
CA GLY A 435 20.47 -4.67 -40.55
C GLY A 435 21.49 -4.85 -39.40
N CYS A 436 21.25 -4.32 -38.21
CA CYS A 436 22.18 -4.51 -37.08
C CYS A 436 21.99 -5.90 -36.44
N LYS A 437 22.99 -6.77 -36.52
CA LYS A 437 22.98 -8.12 -35.96
C LYS A 437 23.56 -8.24 -34.54
N ALA A 438 23.68 -7.11 -33.80
CA ALA A 438 24.22 -7.12 -32.44
C ALA A 438 23.31 -7.94 -31.53
N THR A 439 23.81 -9.06 -31.02
CA THR A 439 23.13 -9.94 -30.07
C THR A 439 24.10 -10.43 -28.99
N ALA A 440 23.56 -10.70 -27.81
CA ALA A 440 24.32 -11.30 -26.72
C ALA A 440 23.43 -12.21 -25.85
N PRO A 441 23.93 -13.34 -25.36
CA PRO A 441 23.17 -14.20 -24.47
C PRO A 441 23.03 -13.54 -23.07
N LEU A 442 21.96 -13.90 -22.38
CA LEU A 442 21.70 -13.45 -21.01
C LEU A 442 21.54 -14.65 -20.06
N PRO A 443 21.89 -14.50 -18.78
CA PRO A 443 21.54 -15.48 -17.76
C PRO A 443 20.03 -15.74 -17.75
N GLN A 444 19.61 -16.99 -17.81
CA GLN A 444 18.18 -17.35 -17.85
C GLN A 444 17.52 -17.38 -16.46
N LYS A 445 18.33 -17.49 -15.38
CA LYS A 445 17.89 -17.42 -13.98
C LYS A 445 18.35 -16.10 -13.36
N GLY A 446 17.70 -15.70 -12.29
CA GLY A 446 17.98 -14.45 -11.57
C GLY A 446 17.34 -13.22 -12.22
N SER A 447 17.30 -12.13 -11.47
CA SER A 447 16.78 -10.81 -11.93
C SER A 447 17.91 -10.00 -12.55
N ILE A 448 17.66 -9.42 -13.72
CA ILE A 448 18.62 -8.54 -14.39
C ILE A 448 18.34 -7.10 -13.99
N ARG A 449 19.36 -6.39 -13.53
CA ARG A 449 19.32 -4.97 -13.23
C ARG A 449 20.16 -4.21 -14.24
N ILE A 450 19.59 -3.14 -14.79
CA ILE A 450 20.28 -2.21 -15.67
C ILE A 450 21.20 -1.37 -14.82
N THR A 451 22.51 -1.36 -15.12
CA THR A 451 23.47 -0.60 -14.34
C THR A 451 23.72 0.79 -14.88
N GLY A 452 23.31 1.08 -16.13
CA GLY A 452 23.63 2.32 -16.83
C GLY A 452 25.11 2.52 -17.16
N LYS A 453 25.97 1.53 -16.85
CA LYS A 453 27.42 1.59 -17.04
C LYS A 453 27.85 0.74 -18.24
N ALA A 454 28.85 1.24 -18.96
CA ALA A 454 29.52 0.47 -20.03
C ALA A 454 30.77 -0.23 -19.49
N CYS A 455 31.16 -1.31 -20.13
CA CYS A 455 32.40 -2.01 -19.88
C CYS A 455 33.58 -1.17 -20.38
N LEU A 456 34.57 -0.96 -19.55
CA LEU A 456 35.75 -0.19 -19.88
C LEU A 456 36.59 -0.81 -21.02
N GLU A 457 36.55 -2.14 -21.16
CA GLU A 457 37.34 -2.90 -22.15
C GLU A 457 36.69 -2.96 -23.53
N CYS A 458 35.35 -3.02 -23.62
CA CYS A 458 34.68 -3.28 -24.89
C CYS A 458 33.47 -2.37 -25.16
N ASN A 459 33.20 -1.43 -24.30
CA ASN A 459 32.11 -0.46 -24.38
C ASN A 459 30.70 -1.03 -24.48
N TRP A 460 30.51 -2.35 -24.22
CA TRP A 460 29.21 -2.97 -24.12
C TRP A 460 28.59 -2.73 -22.73
N PRO A 461 27.25 -2.68 -22.61
CA PRO A 461 26.61 -2.47 -21.32
C PRO A 461 26.98 -3.52 -20.28
N LEU A 462 27.15 -3.07 -19.04
CA LEU A 462 27.24 -3.94 -17.89
C LEU A 462 25.85 -4.17 -17.32
N ILE A 463 25.53 -5.40 -16.96
CA ILE A 463 24.30 -5.75 -16.27
C ILE A 463 24.60 -6.25 -14.85
N GLY A 464 23.67 -6.00 -13.93
CA GLY A 464 23.66 -6.60 -12.61
C GLY A 464 22.78 -7.85 -12.60
N VAL A 465 23.26 -8.96 -12.06
CA VAL A 465 22.46 -10.18 -11.90
C VAL A 465 22.28 -10.48 -10.41
N VAL A 466 21.04 -10.69 -9.98
CA VAL A 466 20.69 -11.02 -8.59
C VAL A 466 19.90 -12.32 -8.61
N PHE A 467 20.39 -13.35 -7.91
CA PHE A 467 19.76 -14.68 -7.90
C PHE A 467 18.73 -14.86 -6.77
N ALA A 468 18.92 -14.18 -5.63
CA ALA A 468 17.95 -14.19 -4.53
C ALA A 468 17.94 -12.83 -3.82
N ARG A 469 16.84 -12.51 -3.11
CA ARG A 469 16.75 -11.29 -2.30
C ARG A 469 17.85 -11.30 -1.23
N GLY A 470 18.60 -10.20 -1.12
CA GLY A 470 19.68 -10.04 -0.14
C GLY A 470 21.03 -10.62 -0.57
N THR A 471 21.14 -11.24 -1.75
CA THR A 471 22.43 -11.72 -2.27
C THR A 471 23.20 -10.62 -2.99
N LYS A 472 24.54 -10.77 -3.03
CA LYS A 472 25.44 -9.86 -3.73
C LYS A 472 25.07 -9.76 -5.21
N GLN A 473 25.02 -8.54 -5.71
CA GLN A 473 24.78 -8.28 -7.15
C GLN A 473 26.06 -8.60 -7.93
N TRP A 474 25.96 -9.52 -8.88
CA TRP A 474 27.02 -9.83 -9.81
C TRP A 474 26.97 -8.87 -10.99
N ARG A 475 28.06 -8.15 -11.25
CA ARG A 475 28.17 -7.28 -12.43
C ARG A 475 28.89 -8.05 -13.53
N ILE A 476 28.27 -8.17 -14.69
CA ILE A 476 28.84 -8.89 -15.84
C ILE A 476 28.73 -8.05 -17.10
N CYS A 477 29.77 -8.12 -17.92
CA CYS A 477 29.72 -7.62 -19.30
C CYS A 477 28.91 -8.59 -20.16
N ILE A 478 27.97 -8.08 -20.93
CA ILE A 478 27.12 -8.92 -21.80
C ILE A 478 27.85 -9.38 -23.07
N ASN A 479 28.93 -8.71 -23.48
CA ASN A 479 29.73 -9.14 -24.62
C ASN A 479 30.48 -10.46 -24.29
N ILE A 480 30.18 -11.52 -25.05
CA ILE A 480 30.80 -12.84 -24.88
C ILE A 480 32.28 -12.84 -25.23
N HIS A 481 32.71 -11.95 -26.12
CA HIS A 481 34.09 -11.83 -26.59
C HIS A 481 34.90 -10.79 -25.78
N CYS A 482 34.38 -10.29 -24.67
CA CYS A 482 35.06 -9.29 -23.84
C CYS A 482 36.29 -9.87 -23.16
N ILE A 483 37.41 -9.18 -23.23
CA ILE A 483 38.68 -9.57 -22.59
C ILE A 483 38.52 -9.62 -21.06
N SER A 484 37.65 -8.83 -20.47
CA SER A 484 37.38 -8.87 -19.03
C SER A 484 36.87 -10.24 -18.53
N LYS A 485 36.29 -11.06 -19.39
CA LYS A 485 35.84 -12.42 -19.07
C LYS A 485 36.96 -13.43 -19.01
N LYS A 486 38.05 -13.23 -19.77
CA LYS A 486 39.19 -14.12 -19.76
C LYS A 486 40.02 -14.00 -18.46
N ARG A 487 39.89 -12.89 -17.71
CA ARG A 487 40.59 -12.64 -16.42
C ARG A 487 39.82 -13.16 -15.20
N ALA A 488 38.56 -13.62 -15.36
CA ALA A 488 37.74 -14.12 -14.25
C ALA A 488 37.79 -15.66 -14.12
N THR A 489 38.69 -16.33 -14.82
CA THR A 489 38.87 -17.80 -14.82
C THR A 489 40.22 -18.19 -14.30
N ILE A 490 40.78 -17.44 -13.31
CA ILE A 490 41.95 -17.83 -12.50
C ILE A 490 41.56 -17.64 -11.03
#